data_7b120004e6d44a947b49699839591586
#
_entry.id   7b120004e6d44a947b49699839591586
#
_cell.length_a   1.000
_cell.length_b   1.000
_cell.length_c   1.000
_cell.angle_alpha   90.00
_cell.angle_beta   90.00
_cell.angle_gamma   90.00
#
_symmetry.space_group_name_H-M   'P 1'
#
loop_
_entity.id
_entity.type
_entity.pdbx_description
1 polymer ?
#
loop_
_entity_poly.entity_id
_entity_poly.type
_entity_poly.pdbx_seq_one_letter_code
_entity_poly.pdbx_strand_id
1 'polypeptide(L)'
;MQRIVVAAKAGAEQPWLADAAAELSQQTGAAVSVVSLDGLDMEGLSPTPRSEFREPAERTVNGLVERLTAAGVQAEGDVRPGQATQGILLYAEEKDADVIVCGASSKGRVARRVLGSVPVALIQRARRPVLVISPP
;
A
#
# COMPACT_ATOMS: atom_id res chain seq x y z
N MET A 1 -1.38 12.89 14.41
CA MET A 1 -1.54 11.92 13.30
C MET A 1 -2.74 11.05 13.59
N GLN A 2 -3.67 10.99 12.67
CA GLN A 2 -4.93 10.24 12.83
C GLN A 2 -5.10 9.11 11.82
N ARG A 3 -4.49 9.20 10.66
CA ARG A 3 -4.68 8.22 9.60
C ARG A 3 -3.37 7.93 8.86
N ILE A 4 -3.03 6.66 8.80
CA ILE A 4 -1.90 6.15 8.04
C ILE A 4 -2.46 5.38 6.85
N VAL A 5 -2.01 5.69 5.64
CA VAL A 5 -2.32 4.89 4.46
C VAL A 5 -1.11 4.02 4.13
N VAL A 6 -1.32 2.71 4.04
CA VAL A 6 -0.30 1.75 3.61
C VAL A 6 -0.58 1.35 2.18
N ALA A 7 0.37 1.61 1.30
CA ALA A 7 0.29 1.24 -0.11
C ALA A 7 1.02 -0.08 -0.32
N ALA A 8 0.27 -1.13 -0.61
CA ALA A 8 0.78 -2.46 -0.80
C ALA A 8 0.85 -2.83 -2.28
N LYS A 9 1.88 -3.55 -2.66
CA LYS A 9 2.02 -4.04 -4.04
C LYS A 9 1.23 -5.34 -4.19
N ALA A 10 0.30 -5.36 -5.15
CA ALA A 10 -0.53 -6.54 -5.40
C ALA A 10 0.33 -7.77 -5.68
N GLY A 11 0.04 -8.86 -4.99
CA GLY A 11 0.75 -10.12 -5.14
C GLY A 11 2.06 -10.22 -4.37
N ALA A 12 2.52 -9.15 -3.75
CA ALA A 12 3.75 -9.16 -2.97
C ALA A 12 3.46 -9.57 -1.52
N GLU A 13 4.45 -10.20 -0.90
CA GLU A 13 4.43 -10.47 0.53
C GLU A 13 5.33 -9.46 1.22
N GLN A 14 4.72 -8.55 1.94
CA GLN A 14 5.42 -7.44 2.59
C GLN A 14 4.97 -7.30 4.05
N PRO A 15 5.10 -8.38 4.88
CA PRO A 15 4.65 -8.32 6.27
C PRO A 15 5.36 -7.23 7.06
N TRP A 16 6.57 -6.88 6.67
CA TRP A 16 7.34 -5.81 7.29
C TRP A 16 6.69 -4.44 7.10
N LEU A 17 5.86 -4.24 6.07
CA LEU A 17 5.06 -3.02 5.94
C LEU A 17 4.01 -2.92 7.03
N ALA A 18 3.31 -4.01 7.31
CA ALA A 18 2.34 -4.05 8.40
C ALA A 18 3.01 -3.80 9.74
N ASP A 19 4.18 -4.40 9.96
CA ASP A 19 4.92 -4.23 11.20
C ASP A 19 5.34 -2.77 11.43
N ALA A 20 5.84 -2.12 10.37
CA ALA A 20 6.22 -0.70 10.44
C ALA A 20 4.99 0.19 10.69
N ALA A 21 3.90 -0.07 9.99
CA ALA A 21 2.68 0.69 10.17
C ALA A 21 2.08 0.48 11.57
N ALA A 22 2.15 -0.75 12.09
CA ALA A 22 1.70 -1.06 13.44
C ALA A 22 2.48 -0.26 14.48
N GLU A 23 3.80 -0.22 14.34
CA GLU A 23 4.65 0.55 15.25
C GLU A 23 4.30 2.03 15.20
N LEU A 24 4.14 2.59 14.01
CA LEU A 24 3.76 3.99 13.86
C LEU A 24 2.37 4.27 14.45
N SER A 25 1.42 3.37 14.23
CA SER A 25 0.08 3.47 14.80
C SER A 25 0.10 3.44 16.32
N GLN A 26 0.89 2.54 16.91
CA GLN A 26 1.01 2.44 18.36
C GLN A 26 1.60 3.69 18.98
N GLN A 27 2.52 4.35 18.30
CA GLN A 27 3.15 5.57 18.78
C GLN A 27 2.26 6.80 18.64
N THR A 28 1.37 6.81 17.67
CA THR A 28 0.57 8.00 17.32
C THR A 28 -0.92 7.88 17.66
N GLY A 29 -1.41 6.66 17.82
CA GLY A 29 -2.84 6.39 17.94
C GLY A 29 -3.59 6.40 16.62
N ALA A 30 -2.90 6.51 15.49
CA ALA A 30 -3.53 6.61 14.19
C ALA A 30 -4.13 5.27 13.72
N ALA A 31 -5.30 5.34 13.07
CA ALA A 31 -5.87 4.19 12.37
C ALA A 31 -5.14 3.97 11.04
N VAL A 32 -5.17 2.74 10.55
CA VAL A 32 -4.46 2.35 9.32
C VAL A 32 -5.45 1.94 8.24
N SER A 33 -5.27 2.47 7.04
CA SER A 33 -6.01 2.06 5.85
C SER A 33 -5.03 1.49 4.85
N VAL A 34 -5.25 0.25 4.44
CA VAL A 34 -4.37 -0.45 3.49
C VAL A 34 -5.02 -0.44 2.12
N VAL A 35 -4.27 -0.08 1.10
CA VAL A 35 -4.74 -0.09 -0.28
C VAL A 35 -3.79 -0.84 -1.17
N SER A 36 -4.35 -1.56 -2.14
CA SER A 36 -3.62 -2.11 -3.26
C SER A 36 -4.41 -1.87 -4.53
N LEU A 37 -3.73 -1.64 -5.64
CA LEU A 37 -4.35 -1.40 -6.94
C LEU A 37 -4.25 -2.65 -7.79
N ASP A 38 -5.27 -2.91 -8.59
CA ASP A 38 -5.27 -4.06 -9.49
C ASP A 38 -4.41 -3.83 -10.74
N GLY A 39 -3.95 -2.61 -10.97
CA GLY A 39 -3.08 -2.30 -12.09
C GLY A 39 -3.79 -2.12 -13.43
N LEU A 40 -5.12 -2.24 -13.46
CA LEU A 40 -5.87 -2.15 -14.71
C LEU A 40 -6.38 -0.73 -14.94
N ASP A 41 -5.82 -0.09 -15.94
CA ASP A 41 -6.27 1.22 -16.39
C ASP A 41 -6.97 1.18 -17.76
N MET A 42 -7.12 -0.03 -18.36
CA MET A 42 -7.72 -0.22 -19.67
C MET A 42 -8.85 -1.25 -19.57
N GLU A 43 -9.95 -0.81 -18.99
CA GLU A 43 -11.11 -1.66 -18.78
C GLU A 43 -11.71 -2.12 -20.12
N GLY A 44 -12.03 -3.41 -20.18
CA GLY A 44 -12.70 -3.99 -21.35
C GLY A 44 -11.78 -4.43 -22.48
N LEU A 45 -10.48 -4.19 -22.40
CA LEU A 45 -9.54 -4.58 -23.45
C LEU A 45 -8.88 -5.95 -23.21
N SER A 46 -9.04 -6.52 -22.03
CA SER A 46 -8.53 -7.84 -21.72
C SER A 46 -9.66 -8.87 -21.77
N PRO A 47 -9.42 -10.07 -22.32
CA PRO A 47 -10.39 -11.16 -22.23
C PRO A 47 -10.49 -11.76 -20.83
N THR A 48 -9.52 -11.48 -19.96
CA THR A 48 -9.51 -12.01 -18.61
C THR A 48 -10.47 -11.21 -17.72
N PRO A 49 -11.35 -11.87 -16.95
CA PRO A 49 -12.25 -11.17 -16.04
C PRO A 49 -11.49 -10.29 -15.05
N ARG A 50 -12.03 -9.10 -14.78
CA ARG A 50 -11.41 -8.15 -13.85
C ARG A 50 -11.20 -8.77 -12.47
N SER A 51 -12.09 -9.64 -12.04
CA SER A 51 -11.98 -10.31 -10.73
C SER A 51 -10.66 -11.08 -10.57
N GLU A 52 -10.13 -11.65 -11.65
CA GLU A 52 -8.85 -12.38 -11.59
C GLU A 52 -7.66 -11.46 -11.37
N PHE A 53 -7.73 -10.21 -11.85
CA PHE A 53 -6.68 -9.21 -11.60
C PHE A 53 -6.76 -8.65 -10.19
N ARG A 54 -7.96 -8.63 -9.62
CA ARG A 54 -8.16 -8.13 -8.25
C ARG A 54 -7.72 -9.11 -7.19
N GLU A 55 -7.75 -10.40 -7.47
CA GLU A 55 -7.49 -11.44 -6.48
C GLU A 55 -6.12 -11.30 -5.81
N PRO A 56 -5.00 -11.09 -6.53
CA PRO A 56 -3.71 -10.87 -5.87
C PRO A 56 -3.72 -9.66 -4.95
N ALA A 57 -4.36 -8.57 -5.36
CA ALA A 57 -4.47 -7.37 -4.54
C ALA A 57 -5.31 -7.63 -3.28
N GLU A 58 -6.40 -8.36 -3.42
CA GLU A 58 -7.27 -8.71 -2.29
C GLU A 58 -6.52 -9.56 -1.26
N ARG A 59 -5.77 -10.56 -1.70
CA ARG A 59 -4.97 -11.40 -0.80
C ARG A 59 -3.92 -10.56 -0.07
N THR A 60 -3.25 -9.67 -0.78
CA THR A 60 -2.24 -8.79 -0.20
C THR A 60 -2.84 -7.90 0.88
N VAL A 61 -3.94 -7.22 0.56
CA VAL A 61 -4.62 -6.33 1.50
C VAL A 61 -5.11 -7.09 2.72
N ASN A 62 -5.78 -8.22 2.50
CA ASN A 62 -6.33 -9.02 3.60
C ASN A 62 -5.23 -9.51 4.54
N GLY A 63 -4.08 -9.96 4.00
CA GLY A 63 -2.97 -10.41 4.81
C GLY A 63 -2.38 -9.30 5.68
N LEU A 64 -2.25 -8.09 5.14
CA LEU A 64 -1.74 -6.95 5.91
C LEU A 64 -2.75 -6.50 6.97
N VAL A 65 -4.03 -6.43 6.64
CA VAL A 65 -5.07 -6.07 7.60
C VAL A 65 -5.14 -7.08 8.75
N GLU A 66 -5.06 -8.37 8.45
CA GLU A 66 -5.04 -9.40 9.49
C GLU A 66 -3.85 -9.23 10.43
N ARG A 67 -2.67 -8.97 9.87
CA ARG A 67 -1.46 -8.77 10.66
C ARG A 67 -1.54 -7.52 11.54
N LEU A 68 -2.08 -6.44 11.00
CA LEU A 68 -2.31 -5.20 11.76
C LEU A 68 -3.31 -5.41 12.89
N THR A 69 -4.41 -6.08 12.58
CA THR A 69 -5.46 -6.36 13.57
C THR A 69 -4.92 -7.26 14.69
N ALA A 70 -4.12 -8.26 14.35
CA ALA A 70 -3.48 -9.14 15.33
C ALA A 70 -2.52 -8.36 16.25
N ALA A 71 -1.95 -7.27 15.76
CA ALA A 71 -1.09 -6.38 16.56
C ALA A 71 -1.88 -5.35 17.37
N GLY A 72 -3.21 -5.41 17.36
CA GLY A 72 -4.06 -4.49 18.11
C GLY A 72 -4.30 -3.15 17.43
N VAL A 73 -4.03 -3.06 16.13
CA VAL A 73 -4.20 -1.83 15.36
C VAL A 73 -5.57 -1.79 14.70
N GLN A 74 -6.23 -0.65 14.76
CA GLN A 74 -7.45 -0.44 14.00
C GLN A 74 -7.11 -0.30 12.52
N ALA A 75 -7.50 -1.27 11.72
CA ALA A 75 -7.13 -1.35 10.31
C ALA A 75 -8.31 -1.69 9.42
N GLU A 76 -8.33 -1.11 8.24
CA GLU A 76 -9.25 -1.44 7.17
C GLU A 76 -8.46 -1.62 5.88
N GLY A 77 -9.06 -2.25 4.88
CA GLY A 77 -8.37 -2.47 3.61
C GLY A 77 -9.31 -2.33 2.42
N ASP A 78 -8.75 -1.87 1.32
CA ASP A 78 -9.46 -1.68 0.07
C ASP A 78 -8.61 -2.08 -1.11
N VAL A 79 -9.26 -2.61 -2.14
CA VAL A 79 -8.65 -2.78 -3.46
C VAL A 79 -9.31 -1.80 -4.40
N ARG A 80 -8.52 -1.04 -5.12
CA ARG A 80 -9.02 -0.04 -6.06
C ARG A 80 -8.58 -0.38 -7.48
N PRO A 81 -9.38 -0.01 -8.47
CA PRO A 81 -8.98 -0.18 -9.87
C PRO A 81 -7.97 0.87 -10.28
N GLY A 82 -7.15 0.54 -11.26
CA GLY A 82 -6.30 1.50 -11.95
C GLY A 82 -4.83 1.37 -11.64
N GLN A 83 -4.10 2.41 -12.03
CA GLN A 83 -2.65 2.48 -11.89
C GLN A 83 -2.24 2.77 -10.46
N ALA A 84 -1.14 2.13 -10.03
CA ALA A 84 -0.73 2.18 -8.63
C ALA A 84 -0.51 3.60 -8.10
N THR A 85 0.38 4.36 -8.71
CA THR A 85 0.73 5.68 -8.18
C THR A 85 -0.48 6.60 -8.06
N GLN A 86 -1.24 6.72 -9.13
CA GLN A 86 -2.41 7.60 -9.14
C GLN A 86 -3.47 7.12 -8.14
N GLY A 87 -3.72 5.81 -8.11
CA GLY A 87 -4.70 5.23 -7.19
C GLY A 87 -4.33 5.43 -5.73
N ILE A 88 -3.05 5.28 -5.39
CA ILE A 88 -2.57 5.52 -4.02
C ILE A 88 -2.77 6.97 -3.62
N LEU A 89 -2.42 7.91 -4.50
CA LEU A 89 -2.57 9.34 -4.21
C LEU A 89 -4.03 9.72 -4.01
N LEU A 90 -4.93 9.21 -4.84
CA LEU A 90 -6.37 9.45 -4.71
C LEU A 90 -6.92 8.85 -3.40
N TYR A 91 -6.50 7.64 -3.07
CA TYR A 91 -6.93 6.97 -1.86
C TYR A 91 -6.45 7.73 -0.61
N ALA A 92 -5.21 8.19 -0.62
CA ALA A 92 -4.67 8.96 0.49
C ALA A 92 -5.43 10.28 0.69
N GLU A 93 -5.81 10.91 -0.40
CA GLU A 93 -6.63 12.12 -0.34
C GLU A 93 -8.03 11.82 0.19
N GLU A 94 -8.67 10.77 -0.32
CA GLU A 94 -9.98 10.34 0.14
C GLU A 94 -10.00 10.06 1.64
N LYS A 95 -8.95 9.43 2.15
CA LYS A 95 -8.84 9.09 3.58
C LYS A 95 -8.28 10.22 4.43
N ASP A 96 -7.90 11.33 3.83
CA ASP A 96 -7.24 12.43 4.53
C ASP A 96 -6.01 11.94 5.32
N ALA A 97 -5.15 11.22 4.65
CA ALA A 97 -4.01 10.58 5.28
C ALA A 97 -2.97 11.58 5.76
N ASP A 98 -2.43 11.33 6.94
CA ASP A 98 -1.32 12.12 7.48
C ASP A 98 0.02 11.67 6.92
N VAL A 99 0.10 10.42 6.51
CA VAL A 99 1.30 9.83 5.94
C VAL A 99 0.94 8.66 5.01
N ILE A 100 1.72 8.50 3.95
CA ILE A 100 1.66 7.32 3.07
C ILE A 100 2.88 6.46 3.38
N VAL A 101 2.65 5.20 3.69
CA VAL A 101 3.71 4.21 3.94
C VAL A 101 3.77 3.25 2.77
N CYS A 102 4.94 3.06 2.19
CA CYS A 102 5.14 2.13 1.09
C CYS A 102 6.49 1.42 1.20
N GLY A 103 6.65 0.34 0.45
CA GLY A 103 7.92 -0.37 0.40
C GLY A 103 8.87 0.23 -0.61
N ALA A 104 10.16 0.17 -0.33
CA ALA A 104 11.21 0.71 -1.19
C ALA A 104 11.25 -0.05 -2.53
N SER A 105 11.22 -1.37 -2.46
CA SER A 105 11.23 -2.22 -3.64
C SER A 105 10.68 -3.59 -3.26
N SER A 106 10.04 -4.26 -4.19
CA SER A 106 9.60 -5.64 -4.03
C SER A 106 10.56 -6.63 -4.69
N LYS A 107 11.60 -6.13 -5.36
CA LYS A 107 12.59 -6.98 -6.01
C LYS A 107 13.70 -7.34 -5.03
N GLY A 108 14.34 -8.48 -5.25
CA GLY A 108 15.27 -9.04 -4.30
C GLY A 108 16.51 -8.22 -3.98
N ARG A 109 17.50 -8.86 -3.40
CA ARG A 109 18.65 -8.20 -2.78
C ARG A 109 19.45 -7.25 -3.66
N VAL A 110 19.48 -7.51 -4.96
CA VAL A 110 20.24 -6.67 -5.90
C VAL A 110 19.65 -5.27 -5.97
N ALA A 111 18.35 -5.16 -5.78
CA ALA A 111 17.64 -3.89 -5.90
C ALA A 111 17.48 -3.15 -4.56
N ARG A 112 18.06 -3.62 -3.49
CA ARG A 112 17.85 -3.06 -2.14
C ARG A 112 18.22 -1.59 -2.01
N ARG A 113 19.10 -1.08 -2.87
CA ARG A 113 19.50 0.34 -2.85
C ARG A 113 18.85 1.16 -3.95
N VAL A 114 17.92 0.54 -4.68
CA VAL A 114 17.22 1.19 -5.78
C VAL A 114 15.74 1.27 -5.39
N LEU A 115 15.23 2.48 -5.33
CA LEU A 115 13.80 2.66 -5.12
C LEU A 115 13.04 2.23 -6.35
N GLY A 116 11.91 1.54 -6.16
CA GLY A 116 11.00 1.23 -7.24
C GLY A 116 10.36 2.48 -7.82
N SER A 117 9.70 2.33 -8.97
CA SER A 117 9.07 3.46 -9.66
C SER A 117 7.92 4.09 -8.84
N VAL A 118 7.16 3.27 -8.12
CA VAL A 118 6.03 3.78 -7.32
C VAL A 118 6.51 4.64 -6.15
N PRO A 119 7.45 4.17 -5.30
CA PRO A 119 7.96 5.05 -4.22
C PRO A 119 8.54 6.35 -4.73
N VAL A 120 9.30 6.32 -5.81
CA VAL A 120 9.87 7.55 -6.40
C VAL A 120 8.76 8.50 -6.84
N ALA A 121 7.75 7.98 -7.54
CA ALA A 121 6.64 8.80 -8.00
C ALA A 121 5.82 9.37 -6.83
N LEU A 122 5.61 8.59 -5.79
CA LEU A 122 4.91 9.08 -4.59
C LEU A 122 5.68 10.22 -3.93
N ILE A 123 7.00 10.07 -3.76
CA ILE A 123 7.85 11.13 -3.19
C ILE A 123 7.74 12.42 -3.99
N GLN A 124 7.71 12.31 -5.32
CA GLN A 124 7.66 13.47 -6.19
C GLN A 124 6.29 14.15 -6.25
N ARG A 125 5.21 13.40 -6.07
CA ARG A 125 3.86 13.87 -6.35
C ARG A 125 2.96 14.02 -5.13
N ALA A 126 3.27 13.34 -4.03
CA ALA A 126 2.41 13.39 -2.84
C ALA A 126 2.48 14.77 -2.17
N ARG A 127 1.33 15.21 -1.66
CA ARG A 127 1.21 16.46 -0.89
C ARG A 127 1.36 16.23 0.61
N ARG A 128 1.65 15.02 1.00
CA ARG A 128 1.79 14.59 2.40
C ARG A 128 3.07 13.77 2.55
N PRO A 129 3.55 13.61 3.79
CA PRO A 129 4.75 12.80 4.01
C PRO A 129 4.62 11.40 3.45
N VAL A 130 5.72 10.91 2.88
CA VAL A 130 5.84 9.54 2.38
C VAL A 130 6.94 8.85 3.16
N LEU A 131 6.60 7.77 3.82
CA LEU A 131 7.54 6.94 4.57
C LEU A 131 7.83 5.69 3.76
N VAL A 132 9.07 5.54 3.34
CA VAL A 132 9.50 4.41 2.52
C VAL A 132 10.23 3.41 3.41
N ILE A 133 9.72 2.18 3.46
CA ILE A 133 10.26 1.12 4.32
C ILE A 133 11.08 0.18 3.48
N SER A 134 12.33 -0.03 3.87
CA SER A 134 13.19 -1.01 3.22
C SER A 134 12.85 -2.42 3.72
N PRO A 135 12.87 -3.42 2.82
CA PRO A 135 12.72 -4.82 3.27
C PRO A 135 13.85 -5.20 4.21
N PRO A 136 13.59 -6.11 5.13
CA PRO A 136 14.63 -6.60 6.07
C PRO A 136 15.73 -7.37 5.37
#